data_0cd9c35276f59e6744720f896ee47e6a
#
_entry.id   0cd9c35276f59e6744720f896ee47e6a
#
_cell.length_a   1.000
_cell.length_b   1.000
_cell.length_c   1.000
_cell.angle_alpha   90.00
_cell.angle_beta   90.00
_cell.angle_gamma   90.00
#
_symmetry.space_group_name_H-M   'P 1'
#
loop_
_entity.id
_entity.type
_entity.pdbx_description
1 polymer ?
#
loop_
_entity_poly.entity_id
_entity_poly.type
_entity_poly.pdbx_seq_one_letter_code
_entity_poly.pdbx_strand_id
1 'polypeptide(L)'
;MAAVRVHRIYLVGDYMHSALDVFRLSAREFRFIGWWILFGLMMMLVIGIPIFVLSFIYIAESGEPDFVAMAFITTVASIPGYWVMARWSFVLPATAMDHQPRSLRRSWNQSRPYNKQVFILMGLIPLGAGLLSQLIFSHFTNFFMLSFVGVAYGIFGAYQLALLSLSYKTVVDIERARFDTPSEPPKTGEEFSA
;
A
#
# COMPACT_ATOMS: atom_id res chain seq x y z
N MET A 1 -3.21 0.09 15.73
CA MET A 1 -3.28 -1.13 16.53
C MET A 1 -3.85 -2.31 15.73
N ALA A 2 -5.11 -2.25 15.24
CA ALA A 2 -5.67 -3.34 14.44
C ALA A 2 -4.80 -3.74 13.23
N ALA A 3 -4.27 -2.77 12.47
CA ALA A 3 -3.45 -3.06 11.30
C ALA A 3 -2.19 -3.90 11.60
N VAL A 4 -1.46 -3.62 12.69
CA VAL A 4 -0.30 -4.42 13.11
C VAL A 4 -0.73 -5.84 13.43
N ARG A 5 -1.87 -6.01 14.10
CA ARG A 5 -2.42 -7.33 14.43
C ARG A 5 -2.85 -8.09 13.18
N VAL A 6 -3.52 -7.44 12.23
CA VAL A 6 -3.86 -8.05 10.94
C VAL A 6 -2.60 -8.58 10.25
N HIS A 7 -1.55 -7.78 10.15
CA HIS A 7 -0.28 -8.24 9.58
C HIS A 7 0.28 -9.46 10.33
N ARG A 8 0.25 -9.46 11.67
CA ARG A 8 0.79 -10.58 12.47
C ARG A 8 -0.04 -11.86 12.35
N ILE A 9 -1.36 -11.77 12.31
CA ILE A 9 -2.22 -12.95 12.09
C ILE A 9 -1.87 -13.63 10.77
N TYR A 10 -1.73 -12.86 9.69
CA TYR A 10 -1.41 -13.41 8.36
C TYR A 10 0.04 -13.88 8.21
N LEU A 11 0.99 -13.25 8.89
CA LEU A 11 2.42 -13.51 8.71
C LEU A 11 2.99 -14.53 9.69
N VAL A 12 2.48 -14.56 10.94
CA VAL A 12 3.04 -15.39 12.03
C VAL A 12 2.03 -16.38 12.60
N GLY A 13 0.73 -16.24 12.27
CA GLY A 13 -0.33 -17.02 12.89
C GLY A 13 -0.56 -16.67 14.37
N ASP A 14 -0.26 -15.43 14.75
CA ASP A 14 -0.36 -14.95 16.13
C ASP A 14 -1.82 -14.64 16.46
N TYR A 15 -2.52 -15.62 17.04
CA TYR A 15 -3.93 -15.47 17.40
C TYR A 15 -4.10 -14.54 18.60
N MET A 16 -5.17 -13.75 18.59
CA MET A 16 -5.53 -12.89 19.72
C MET A 16 -6.02 -13.75 20.90
N HIS A 17 -5.36 -13.60 22.06
CA HIS A 17 -5.81 -14.22 23.30
C HIS A 17 -6.92 -13.39 23.99
N SER A 18 -7.00 -12.08 23.71
CA SER A 18 -8.00 -11.17 24.26
C SER A 18 -8.28 -10.00 23.32
N ALA A 19 -9.56 -9.55 23.28
CA ALA A 19 -9.94 -8.33 22.56
C ALA A 19 -9.22 -7.07 23.08
N LEU A 20 -8.83 -7.04 24.35
CA LEU A 20 -8.10 -5.94 24.97
C LEU A 20 -6.65 -5.82 24.45
N ASP A 21 -6.08 -6.90 23.93
CA ASP A 21 -4.75 -6.87 23.33
C ASP A 21 -4.66 -5.94 22.12
N VAL A 22 -5.80 -5.64 21.45
CA VAL A 22 -5.86 -4.67 20.35
C VAL A 22 -5.46 -3.28 20.81
N PHE A 23 -5.70 -2.92 22.07
CA PHE A 23 -5.44 -1.58 22.61
C PHE A 23 -4.06 -1.44 23.27
N ARG A 24 -3.28 -2.54 23.35
CA ARG A 24 -1.97 -2.51 23.97
C ARG A 24 -0.96 -1.80 23.06
N LEU A 25 -0.43 -0.67 23.53
CA LEU A 25 0.57 0.14 22.83
C LEU A 25 1.97 -0.36 23.16
N SER A 26 2.72 -0.76 22.15
CA SER A 26 4.14 -1.11 22.24
C SER A 26 4.98 -0.20 21.36
N ALA A 27 6.28 -0.22 21.51
CA ALA A 27 7.20 0.54 20.66
C ALA A 27 7.06 0.20 19.16
N ARG A 28 6.53 -0.98 18.84
CA ARG A 28 6.24 -1.42 17.48
C ARG A 28 5.07 -0.64 16.88
N GLU A 29 3.98 -0.49 17.64
CA GLU A 29 2.81 0.27 17.21
C GLU A 29 3.16 1.75 17.00
N PHE A 30 4.00 2.33 17.84
CA PHE A 30 4.48 3.71 17.65
C PHE A 30 5.31 3.85 16.36
N ARG A 31 6.20 2.90 16.05
CA ARG A 31 6.94 2.89 14.78
C ARG A 31 6.01 2.73 13.58
N PHE A 32 5.00 1.87 13.70
CA PHE A 32 4.01 1.66 12.65
C PHE A 32 3.19 2.93 12.39
N ILE A 33 2.76 3.63 13.46
CA ILE A 33 2.11 4.94 13.36
C ILE A 33 3.05 5.97 12.70
N GLY A 34 4.33 5.97 13.08
CA GLY A 34 5.33 6.85 12.46
C GLY A 34 5.43 6.66 10.95
N TRP A 35 5.40 5.42 10.46
CA TRP A 35 5.36 5.13 9.02
C TRP A 35 4.06 5.63 8.38
N TRP A 36 2.91 5.47 9.04
CA TRP A 36 1.64 5.99 8.54
C TRP A 36 1.62 7.50 8.42
N ILE A 37 2.15 8.20 9.43
CA ILE A 37 2.31 9.67 9.40
C ILE A 37 3.23 10.07 8.24
N LEU A 38 4.39 9.41 8.11
CA LEU A 38 5.32 9.68 7.01
C LEU A 38 4.67 9.46 5.64
N PHE A 39 3.90 8.38 5.48
CA PHE A 39 3.16 8.14 4.24
C PHE A 39 2.11 9.21 3.98
N GLY A 40 1.36 9.63 5.00
CA GLY A 40 0.40 10.72 4.89
C GLY A 40 1.05 12.03 4.40
N LEU A 41 2.20 12.39 4.99
CA LEU A 41 2.97 13.57 4.57
C LEU A 41 3.49 13.44 3.13
N MET A 42 4.04 12.27 2.77
CA MET A 42 4.50 12.02 1.40
C MET A 42 3.35 12.07 0.39
N MET A 43 2.19 11.49 0.73
CA MET A 43 1.00 11.56 -0.12
C MET A 43 0.50 13.00 -0.29
N MET A 44 0.51 13.78 0.78
CA MET A 44 0.16 15.20 0.72
C MET A 44 1.08 15.97 -0.25
N LEU A 45 2.37 15.69 -0.25
CA LEU A 45 3.33 16.34 -1.14
C LEU A 45 3.23 15.84 -2.59
N VAL A 46 3.19 14.52 -2.78
CA VAL A 46 3.28 13.91 -4.12
C VAL A 46 1.95 13.94 -4.85
N ILE A 47 0.83 13.90 -4.14
CA ILE A 47 -0.52 13.90 -4.71
C ILE A 47 -1.22 15.22 -4.45
N GLY A 48 -1.19 15.72 -3.21
CA GLY A 48 -1.95 16.91 -2.81
C GLY A 48 -1.52 18.16 -3.57
N ILE A 49 -0.21 18.38 -3.75
CA ILE A 49 0.28 19.54 -4.49
C ILE A 49 -0.13 19.49 -5.99
N PRO A 50 0.11 18.41 -6.74
CA PRO A 50 -0.37 18.31 -8.12
C PRO A 50 -1.87 18.46 -8.26
N ILE A 51 -2.66 17.84 -7.38
CA ILE A 51 -4.12 18.00 -7.40
C ILE A 51 -4.50 19.47 -7.19
N PHE A 52 -3.93 20.13 -6.19
CA PHE A 52 -4.22 21.53 -5.91
C PHE A 52 -3.91 22.42 -7.12
N VAL A 53 -2.73 22.26 -7.72
CA VAL A 53 -2.32 23.06 -8.88
C VAL A 53 -3.22 22.81 -10.08
N LEU A 54 -3.48 21.53 -10.42
CA LEU A 54 -4.32 21.20 -11.57
C LEU A 54 -5.77 21.63 -11.37
N SER A 55 -6.31 21.47 -10.16
CA SER A 55 -7.66 21.94 -9.82
C SER A 55 -7.77 23.47 -9.90
N PHE A 56 -6.75 24.18 -9.45
CA PHE A 56 -6.70 25.64 -9.52
C PHE A 56 -6.69 26.11 -10.97
N ILE A 57 -5.86 25.52 -11.83
CA ILE A 57 -5.79 25.84 -13.26
C ILE A 57 -7.14 25.58 -13.92
N TYR A 58 -7.73 24.39 -13.66
CA TYR A 58 -9.02 24.01 -14.23
C TYR A 58 -10.12 25.00 -13.86
N ILE A 59 -10.24 25.38 -12.59
CA ILE A 59 -11.27 26.33 -12.11
C ILE A 59 -11.00 27.73 -12.71
N ALA A 60 -9.75 28.15 -12.83
CA ALA A 60 -9.41 29.45 -13.42
C ALA A 60 -9.80 29.54 -14.91
N GLU A 61 -9.74 28.44 -15.65
CA GLU A 61 -10.10 28.39 -17.07
C GLU A 61 -11.61 28.18 -17.30
N SER A 62 -12.25 27.30 -16.53
CA SER A 62 -13.66 26.92 -16.72
C SER A 62 -14.66 27.86 -16.02
N GLY A 63 -14.19 28.62 -15.02
CA GLY A 63 -15.04 29.50 -14.20
C GLY A 63 -15.91 28.78 -13.16
N GLU A 64 -16.29 27.54 -13.43
CA GLU A 64 -17.11 26.71 -12.51
C GLU A 64 -16.51 25.31 -12.34
N PRO A 65 -16.53 24.74 -11.11
CA PRO A 65 -16.02 23.40 -10.89
C PRO A 65 -17.03 22.33 -11.35
N ASP A 66 -16.72 21.62 -12.42
CA ASP A 66 -17.42 20.38 -12.75
C ASP A 66 -16.86 19.24 -11.90
N PHE A 67 -17.75 18.60 -11.13
CA PHE A 67 -17.39 17.56 -10.18
C PHE A 67 -16.80 16.32 -10.87
N VAL A 68 -17.33 15.94 -12.03
CA VAL A 68 -16.85 14.76 -12.77
C VAL A 68 -15.45 15.02 -13.32
N ALA A 69 -15.21 16.18 -13.92
CA ALA A 69 -13.90 16.58 -14.40
C ALA A 69 -12.88 16.64 -13.26
N MET A 70 -13.27 17.19 -12.11
CA MET A 70 -12.43 17.23 -10.90
C MET A 70 -12.08 15.83 -10.38
N ALA A 71 -13.03 14.88 -10.39
CA ALA A 71 -12.77 13.50 -10.00
C ALA A 71 -11.74 12.83 -10.93
N PHE A 72 -11.83 13.06 -12.23
CA PHE A 72 -10.85 12.56 -13.19
C PHE A 72 -9.46 13.22 -13.01
N ILE A 73 -9.39 14.54 -12.88
CA ILE A 73 -8.15 15.27 -12.64
C ILE A 73 -7.46 14.72 -11.38
N THR A 74 -8.20 14.60 -10.28
CA THR A 74 -7.71 14.06 -9.00
C THR A 74 -7.18 12.65 -9.17
N THR A 75 -7.92 11.79 -9.88
CA THR A 75 -7.53 10.39 -10.09
C THR A 75 -6.25 10.29 -10.91
N VAL A 76 -6.16 10.99 -12.04
CA VAL A 76 -4.99 10.96 -12.93
C VAL A 76 -3.76 11.54 -12.22
N ALA A 77 -3.91 12.67 -11.54
CA ALA A 77 -2.83 13.30 -10.78
C ALA A 77 -2.31 12.41 -9.64
N SER A 78 -3.15 11.51 -9.14
CA SER A 78 -2.79 10.59 -8.04
C SER A 78 -1.98 9.37 -8.50
N ILE A 79 -1.99 9.00 -9.78
CA ILE A 79 -1.33 7.77 -10.28
C ILE A 79 0.14 7.67 -9.86
N PRO A 80 1.00 8.70 -10.04
CA PRO A 80 2.40 8.62 -9.63
C PRO A 80 2.57 8.40 -8.14
N GLY A 81 1.74 9.04 -7.31
CA GLY A 81 1.76 8.89 -5.87
C GLY A 81 1.37 7.48 -5.43
N TYR A 82 0.30 6.92 -5.99
CA TYR A 82 -0.10 5.55 -5.71
C TYR A 82 0.95 4.52 -6.17
N TRP A 83 1.66 4.80 -7.28
CA TRP A 83 2.77 3.95 -7.71
C TRP A 83 3.92 3.93 -6.71
N VAL A 84 4.33 5.08 -6.20
CA VAL A 84 5.36 5.20 -5.16
C VAL A 84 4.91 4.52 -3.87
N MET A 85 3.68 4.80 -3.42
CA MET A 85 3.10 4.23 -2.20
C MET A 85 2.99 2.70 -2.26
N ALA A 86 2.56 2.15 -3.38
CA ALA A 86 2.49 0.71 -3.57
C ALA A 86 3.85 0.04 -3.32
N ARG A 87 4.95 0.65 -3.77
CA ARG A 87 6.31 0.13 -3.57
C ARG A 87 6.82 0.30 -2.15
N TRP A 88 6.47 1.39 -1.49
CA TRP A 88 6.90 1.66 -0.11
C TRP A 88 6.06 0.91 0.93
N SER A 89 4.85 0.47 0.56
CA SER A 89 3.92 -0.18 1.49
C SER A 89 4.50 -1.41 2.19
N PHE A 90 5.48 -2.10 1.60
CA PHE A 90 6.16 -3.26 2.21
C PHE A 90 6.91 -2.94 3.50
N VAL A 91 7.19 -1.67 3.80
CA VAL A 91 7.77 -1.28 5.10
C VAL A 91 6.79 -1.53 6.26
N LEU A 92 5.48 -1.49 6.00
CA LEU A 92 4.46 -1.70 7.02
C LEU A 92 4.46 -3.13 7.57
N PRO A 93 4.32 -4.20 6.76
CA PRO A 93 4.43 -5.57 7.25
C PRO A 93 5.83 -5.88 7.80
N ALA A 94 6.92 -5.35 7.20
CA ALA A 94 8.26 -5.49 7.73
C ALA A 94 8.38 -4.91 9.16
N THR A 95 7.73 -3.76 9.42
CA THR A 95 7.70 -3.14 10.75
C THR A 95 6.84 -3.96 11.72
N ALA A 96 5.71 -4.48 11.28
CA ALA A 96 4.84 -5.33 12.09
C ALA A 96 5.52 -6.63 12.53
N MET A 97 6.44 -7.15 11.69
CA MET A 97 7.22 -8.37 11.92
C MET A 97 8.56 -8.14 12.62
N ASP A 98 8.90 -6.90 12.94
CA ASP A 98 10.22 -6.51 13.45
C ASP A 98 11.41 -6.92 12.54
N HIS A 99 11.18 -7.14 11.24
CA HIS A 99 12.24 -7.45 10.28
C HIS A 99 13.20 -6.26 10.09
N GLN A 100 14.51 -6.54 10.01
CA GLN A 100 15.56 -5.55 9.78
C GLN A 100 16.19 -5.73 8.38
N PRO A 101 16.69 -4.68 7.73
CA PRO A 101 16.48 -3.26 8.02
C PRO A 101 15.10 -2.78 7.58
N ARG A 102 14.46 -1.90 8.39
CA ARG A 102 13.16 -1.28 8.10
C ARG A 102 13.39 0.03 7.37
N SER A 103 13.46 0.00 6.06
CA SER A 103 13.71 1.21 5.27
C SER A 103 12.90 1.24 3.99
N LEU A 104 12.55 2.44 3.52
CA LEU A 104 11.88 2.65 2.24
C LEU A 104 12.72 2.13 1.07
N ARG A 105 14.06 2.25 1.16
CA ARG A 105 14.99 1.73 0.15
C ARG A 105 14.88 0.21 0.00
N ARG A 106 14.80 -0.51 1.13
CA ARG A 106 14.62 -1.98 1.11
C ARG A 106 13.28 -2.34 0.50
N SER A 107 12.19 -1.71 0.95
CA SER A 107 10.85 -1.89 0.40
C SER A 107 10.81 -1.68 -1.11
N TRP A 108 11.46 -0.60 -1.58
CA TRP A 108 11.60 -0.28 -2.99
C TRP A 108 12.34 -1.37 -3.78
N ASN A 109 13.44 -1.89 -3.25
CA ASN A 109 14.22 -2.94 -3.90
C ASN A 109 13.48 -4.28 -3.90
N GLN A 110 12.84 -4.65 -2.80
CA GLN A 110 12.05 -5.89 -2.69
C GLN A 110 10.85 -5.90 -3.63
N SER A 111 10.16 -4.76 -3.79
CA SER A 111 9.01 -4.65 -4.70
C SER A 111 9.41 -4.56 -6.17
N ARG A 112 10.68 -4.27 -6.49
CA ARG A 112 11.14 -4.02 -7.86
C ARG A 112 10.86 -5.17 -8.83
N PRO A 113 11.14 -6.44 -8.52
CA PRO A 113 10.84 -7.56 -9.42
C PRO A 113 9.35 -7.75 -9.68
N TYR A 114 8.50 -7.32 -8.74
CA TYR A 114 7.03 -7.49 -8.74
C TYR A 114 6.29 -6.17 -8.95
N ASN A 115 6.96 -5.18 -9.52
CA ASN A 115 6.46 -3.80 -9.60
C ASN A 115 5.03 -3.72 -10.18
N LYS A 116 4.75 -4.45 -11.27
CA LYS A 116 3.42 -4.44 -11.91
C LYS A 116 2.34 -5.00 -10.97
N GLN A 117 2.59 -6.17 -10.36
CA GLN A 117 1.64 -6.84 -9.48
C GLN A 117 1.38 -6.00 -8.22
N VAL A 118 2.44 -5.48 -7.61
CA VAL A 118 2.34 -4.63 -6.41
C VAL A 118 1.59 -3.34 -6.74
N PHE A 119 1.86 -2.72 -7.89
CA PHE A 119 1.14 -1.52 -8.31
C PHE A 119 -0.33 -1.78 -8.59
N ILE A 120 -0.69 -2.88 -9.26
CA ILE A 120 -2.09 -3.24 -9.50
C ILE A 120 -2.81 -3.44 -8.16
N LEU A 121 -2.23 -4.25 -7.26
CA LEU A 121 -2.89 -4.62 -6.01
C LEU A 121 -2.96 -3.47 -4.99
N MET A 122 -1.86 -2.73 -4.81
CA MET A 122 -1.70 -1.73 -3.75
C MET A 122 -1.82 -0.28 -4.25
N GLY A 123 -1.86 -0.07 -5.56
CA GLY A 123 -1.99 1.24 -6.18
C GLY A 123 -3.28 1.38 -6.97
N LEU A 124 -3.43 0.60 -8.04
CA LEU A 124 -4.51 0.79 -9.02
C LEU A 124 -5.89 0.43 -8.44
N ILE A 125 -6.00 -0.66 -7.68
CA ILE A 125 -7.26 -1.08 -7.05
C ILE A 125 -7.75 -0.02 -6.04
N PRO A 126 -6.94 0.48 -5.09
CA PRO A 126 -7.36 1.57 -4.21
C PRO A 126 -7.69 2.86 -4.95
N LEU A 127 -6.93 3.19 -6.00
CA LEU A 127 -7.19 4.37 -6.83
C LEU A 127 -8.56 4.27 -7.52
N GLY A 128 -8.88 3.11 -8.11
CA GLY A 128 -10.18 2.84 -8.73
C GLY A 128 -11.34 2.89 -7.73
N ALA A 129 -11.14 2.31 -6.54
CA ALA A 129 -12.11 2.41 -5.45
C ALA A 129 -12.32 3.86 -5.01
N GLY A 130 -11.25 4.67 -4.97
CA GLY A 130 -11.30 6.10 -4.69
C GLY A 130 -12.13 6.87 -5.72
N LEU A 131 -11.87 6.64 -7.02
CA LEU A 131 -12.65 7.25 -8.10
C LEU A 131 -14.13 6.88 -8.01
N LEU A 132 -14.43 5.59 -7.85
CA LEU A 132 -15.81 5.12 -7.72
C LEU A 132 -16.53 5.81 -6.56
N SER A 133 -15.85 5.96 -5.43
CA SER A 133 -16.44 6.64 -4.28
C SER A 133 -16.67 8.12 -4.52
N GLN A 134 -15.73 8.81 -5.18
CA GLN A 134 -15.94 10.21 -5.56
C GLN A 134 -17.17 10.36 -6.47
N LEU A 135 -17.36 9.48 -7.46
CA LEU A 135 -18.52 9.48 -8.34
C LEU A 135 -19.82 9.16 -7.58
N ILE A 136 -19.80 8.25 -6.62
CA ILE A 136 -20.97 7.96 -5.77
C ILE A 136 -21.31 9.21 -4.92
N PHE A 137 -20.33 9.82 -4.28
CA PHE A 137 -20.55 11.01 -3.45
C PHE A 137 -21.04 12.22 -4.23
N SER A 138 -20.74 12.33 -5.53
CA SER A 138 -21.25 13.41 -6.35
C SER A 138 -22.78 13.36 -6.52
N HIS A 139 -23.37 12.18 -6.40
CA HIS A 139 -24.80 11.96 -6.62
C HIS A 139 -25.59 11.73 -5.32
N PHE A 140 -24.93 11.23 -4.27
CA PHE A 140 -25.59 10.81 -3.04
C PHE A 140 -24.91 11.44 -1.81
N THR A 141 -25.55 12.45 -1.23
CA THR A 141 -25.01 13.20 -0.07
C THR A 141 -25.72 12.90 1.24
N ASN A 142 -26.66 11.93 1.26
CA ASN A 142 -27.42 11.63 2.47
C ASN A 142 -26.59 10.82 3.47
N PHE A 143 -26.93 10.97 4.76
CA PHE A 143 -26.20 10.35 5.87
C PHE A 143 -26.10 8.82 5.76
N PHE A 144 -27.14 8.14 5.30
CA PHE A 144 -27.14 6.68 5.15
C PHE A 144 -26.12 6.22 4.11
N MET A 145 -26.05 6.90 2.96
CA MET A 145 -25.07 6.59 1.92
C MET A 145 -23.63 6.86 2.38
N LEU A 146 -23.40 7.97 3.09
CA LEU A 146 -22.09 8.24 3.69
C LEU A 146 -21.69 7.13 4.66
N SER A 147 -22.59 6.71 5.53
CA SER A 147 -22.33 5.62 6.50
C SER A 147 -22.05 4.30 5.79
N PHE A 148 -22.84 3.95 4.77
CA PHE A 148 -22.65 2.73 3.99
C PHE A 148 -21.30 2.71 3.28
N VAL A 149 -20.92 3.80 2.61
CA VAL A 149 -19.63 3.92 1.94
C VAL A 149 -18.49 3.88 2.96
N GLY A 150 -18.65 4.52 4.13
CA GLY A 150 -17.66 4.45 5.21
C GLY A 150 -17.40 3.02 5.70
N VAL A 151 -18.46 2.22 5.90
CA VAL A 151 -18.34 0.81 6.27
C VAL A 151 -17.67 0.00 5.14
N ALA A 152 -18.10 0.20 3.89
CA ALA A 152 -17.50 -0.47 2.74
C ALA A 152 -15.99 -0.16 2.61
N TYR A 153 -15.59 1.10 2.85
CA TYR A 153 -14.17 1.49 2.91
C TYR A 153 -13.41 0.85 4.05
N GLY A 154 -14.04 0.69 5.22
CA GLY A 154 -13.43 -0.02 6.35
C GLY A 154 -13.14 -1.48 6.00
N ILE A 155 -14.09 -2.18 5.40
CA ILE A 155 -13.94 -3.57 4.93
C ILE A 155 -12.86 -3.64 3.83
N PHE A 156 -12.90 -2.73 2.86
CA PHE A 156 -11.91 -2.65 1.79
C PHE A 156 -10.51 -2.40 2.34
N GLY A 157 -10.36 -1.50 3.32
CA GLY A 157 -9.08 -1.24 4.00
C GLY A 157 -8.52 -2.46 4.72
N ALA A 158 -9.37 -3.23 5.41
CA ALA A 158 -8.97 -4.49 6.04
C ALA A 158 -8.51 -5.53 5.01
N TYR A 159 -9.21 -5.64 3.89
CA TYR A 159 -8.83 -6.49 2.76
C TYR A 159 -7.48 -6.07 2.15
N GLN A 160 -7.25 -4.78 1.96
CA GLN A 160 -5.97 -4.25 1.46
C GLN A 160 -4.80 -4.57 2.41
N LEU A 161 -5.01 -4.48 3.73
CA LEU A 161 -4.00 -4.86 4.72
C LEU A 161 -3.67 -6.36 4.65
N ALA A 162 -4.68 -7.21 4.45
CA ALA A 162 -4.48 -8.65 4.28
C ALA A 162 -3.70 -8.97 3.00
N LEU A 163 -4.09 -8.37 1.86
CA LEU A 163 -3.38 -8.51 0.58
C LEU A 163 -1.93 -8.04 0.68
N LEU A 164 -1.67 -6.92 1.36
CA LEU A 164 -0.32 -6.42 1.58
C LEU A 164 0.51 -7.41 2.40
N SER A 165 -0.06 -8.00 3.44
CA SER A 165 0.61 -9.02 4.26
C SER A 165 0.98 -10.25 3.45
N LEU A 166 0.04 -10.77 2.66
CA LEU A 166 0.25 -11.94 1.81
C LEU A 166 1.28 -11.66 0.71
N SER A 167 1.20 -10.51 0.05
CA SER A 167 2.16 -10.09 -0.97
C SER A 167 3.58 -9.99 -0.39
N TYR A 168 3.73 -9.40 0.79
CA TYR A 168 5.00 -9.31 1.49
C TYR A 168 5.55 -10.70 1.85
N LYS A 169 4.70 -11.59 2.41
CA LYS A 169 5.08 -12.96 2.74
C LYS A 169 5.60 -13.70 1.52
N THR A 170 4.85 -13.67 0.41
CA THR A 170 5.22 -14.33 -0.84
C THR A 170 6.60 -13.85 -1.34
N VAL A 171 6.86 -12.54 -1.31
CA VAL A 171 8.15 -11.98 -1.72
C VAL A 171 9.28 -12.45 -0.81
N VAL A 172 9.08 -12.44 0.50
CA VAL A 172 10.09 -12.90 1.47
C VAL A 172 10.36 -14.40 1.32
N ASP A 173 9.33 -15.21 1.11
CA ASP A 173 9.49 -16.68 0.92
C ASP A 173 10.24 -16.99 -0.38
N ILE A 174 9.98 -16.26 -1.48
CA ILE A 174 10.73 -16.40 -2.72
C ILE A 174 12.20 -15.95 -2.53
N GLU A 175 12.45 -14.86 -1.83
CA GLU A 175 13.82 -14.43 -1.51
C GLU A 175 14.56 -15.50 -0.72
N ARG A 176 13.96 -16.08 0.31
CA ARG A 176 14.55 -17.17 1.11
C ARG A 176 14.86 -18.38 0.24
N ALA A 177 13.91 -18.84 -0.56
CA ALA A 177 14.11 -20.00 -1.42
C ALA A 177 15.29 -19.81 -2.40
N ARG A 178 15.57 -18.59 -2.85
CA ARG A 178 16.74 -18.29 -3.71
C ARG A 178 18.07 -18.43 -2.97
N PHE A 179 18.10 -18.10 -1.68
CA PHE A 179 19.33 -18.22 -0.87
C PHE A 179 19.57 -19.64 -0.37
N ASP A 180 18.49 -20.40 -0.15
CA ASP A 180 18.56 -21.78 0.35
C ASP A 180 18.83 -22.80 -0.78
N THR A 181 18.67 -22.41 -2.05
CA THR A 181 19.06 -23.27 -3.18
C THR A 181 20.59 -23.23 -3.31
N PRO A 182 21.31 -24.34 -3.06
CA PRO A 182 22.76 -24.37 -3.28
C PRO A 182 23.03 -23.95 -4.72
N SER A 183 23.94 -22.98 -4.90
CA SER A 183 24.45 -22.68 -6.24
C SER A 183 24.95 -23.99 -6.83
N GLU A 184 24.36 -24.46 -7.95
CA GLU A 184 24.94 -25.60 -8.69
C GLU A 184 26.44 -25.35 -8.78
N PRO A 185 27.29 -26.35 -8.39
CA PRO A 185 28.73 -26.21 -8.59
C PRO A 185 28.96 -25.91 -10.07
N PRO A 186 29.89 -25.01 -10.41
CA PRO A 186 30.18 -24.70 -11.78
C PRO A 186 30.44 -26.02 -12.49
N LYS A 187 29.74 -26.27 -13.61
CA LYS A 187 29.95 -27.45 -14.43
C LYS A 187 31.41 -27.47 -14.85
N THR A 188 32.26 -28.04 -13.98
CA THR A 188 33.63 -28.38 -14.28
C THR A 188 33.60 -29.58 -15.20
N GLY A 189 33.79 -29.36 -16.47
CA GLY A 189 33.97 -30.48 -17.38
C GLY A 189 33.48 -30.25 -18.81
N GLU A 190 33.91 -29.18 -19.45
CA GLU A 190 34.29 -29.35 -20.84
C GLU A 190 35.79 -29.62 -20.83
N GLU A 191 36.13 -30.94 -20.79
CA GLU A 191 37.43 -31.43 -21.18
C GLU A 191 37.75 -30.86 -22.55
N PHE A 192 38.71 -29.93 -22.57
CA PHE A 192 39.47 -29.67 -23.79
C PHE A 192 40.24 -30.94 -24.12
N SER A 193 39.64 -31.88 -24.83
CA SER A 193 40.32 -32.90 -25.56
C SER A 193 40.81 -32.26 -26.85
N ALA A 194 42.13 -32.12 -26.92
CA ALA A 194 42.91 -31.71 -28.07
C ALA A 194 42.76 -32.67 -29.26
#